data_295d443950943c6288e364ba8dcb2b7c
#
_entry.id   295d443950943c6288e364ba8dcb2b7c
#
_cell.length_a   1.000
_cell.length_b   1.000
_cell.length_c   1.000
_cell.angle_alpha   90.00
_cell.angle_beta   90.00
_cell.angle_gamma   90.00
#
_symmetry.space_group_name_H-M   'P 1'
#
loop_
_entity.id
_entity.type
_entity.pdbx_description
1 polymer ?
#
loop_
_entity_poly.entity_id
_entity_poly.type
_entity_poly.pdbx_seq_one_letter_code
_entity_poly.pdbx_strand_id
1 'polypeptide(L)'
;MKYVVTLILVFSGSAFAGGSLTPDIRISSVAMGYDIQYRVYVPEGIEPDEEVPVIFITDGPMYIQRGQVATVLDRLIKRKKIQPVIAVFVDSRNPDDLFENRRNDEFFCNKYYLAFYIHDLIPAIEKAYPVQRTSEGRTILGLSFGGLNAACFGLLGYDTFSGIAMHSPANHPVDNLLPAYENEPRRPLKIFLSTGSPNDNTAANRKFRRILQEKGYEMKYIQTREGHNWANWRPLIDDVFVYFYGDPTDE
;
A
#
# COMPACT_ATOMS: atom_id res chain seq x y z
N MET A 1 -43.64 -46.60 2.63
CA MET A 1 -42.58 -45.98 3.40
C MET A 1 -41.47 -45.57 2.43
N LYS A 2 -41.32 -44.25 2.16
CA LYS A 2 -40.24 -43.72 1.29
C LYS A 2 -39.14 -43.23 2.22
N TYR A 3 -37.96 -43.84 2.17
CA TYR A 3 -36.77 -43.36 2.91
C TYR A 3 -36.17 -42.16 2.16
N VAL A 4 -36.16 -41.00 2.81
CA VAL A 4 -35.41 -39.84 2.35
C VAL A 4 -34.00 -39.99 2.91
N VAL A 5 -33.01 -40.24 2.03
CA VAL A 5 -31.59 -40.23 2.40
C VAL A 5 -31.11 -38.78 2.27
N THR A 6 -30.94 -38.12 3.41
CA THR A 6 -30.30 -36.78 3.43
C THR A 6 -28.80 -36.96 3.32
N LEU A 7 -28.26 -36.62 2.16
CA LEU A 7 -26.81 -36.57 1.92
C LEU A 7 -26.24 -35.33 2.61
N ILE A 8 -25.58 -35.49 3.73
CA ILE A 8 -24.82 -34.43 4.39
C ILE A 8 -23.49 -34.34 3.66
N LEU A 9 -23.36 -33.34 2.79
CA LEU A 9 -22.06 -32.93 2.22
C LEU A 9 -21.24 -32.28 3.33
N VAL A 10 -20.34 -33.04 3.94
CA VAL A 10 -19.28 -32.50 4.78
C VAL A 10 -18.25 -31.85 3.85
N PHE A 11 -18.31 -30.52 3.70
CA PHE A 11 -17.21 -29.75 3.16
C PHE A 11 -16.05 -29.81 4.16
N SER A 12 -15.12 -30.73 3.96
CA SER A 12 -13.80 -30.67 4.58
C SER A 12 -13.05 -29.52 3.88
N GLY A 13 -13.30 -28.28 4.29
CA GLY A 13 -12.46 -27.15 3.97
C GLY A 13 -11.08 -27.42 4.55
N SER A 14 -10.09 -27.65 3.71
CA SER A 14 -8.69 -27.50 4.12
C SER A 14 -8.56 -26.07 4.63
N ALA A 15 -8.42 -25.92 5.92
CA ALA A 15 -8.09 -24.65 6.53
C ALA A 15 -6.74 -24.22 5.96
N PHE A 16 -6.73 -23.34 4.96
CA PHE A 16 -5.56 -22.57 4.63
C PHE A 16 -5.30 -21.67 5.83
N ALA A 17 -4.24 -21.97 6.59
CA ALA A 17 -3.82 -21.18 7.74
C ALA A 17 -3.22 -19.85 7.27
N GLY A 18 -4.04 -18.93 6.82
CA GLY A 18 -3.63 -17.63 6.30
C GLY A 18 -4.81 -16.82 5.74
N GLY A 19 -4.58 -15.55 5.46
CA GLY A 19 -5.57 -14.67 4.84
C GLY A 19 -5.89 -15.04 3.38
N SER A 20 -6.93 -14.45 2.84
CA SER A 20 -7.39 -14.66 1.46
C SER A 20 -7.02 -13.49 0.56
N LEU A 21 -6.67 -13.80 -0.69
CA LEU A 21 -6.44 -12.79 -1.74
C LEU A 21 -7.52 -12.93 -2.81
N THR A 22 -8.28 -11.86 -3.08
CA THR A 22 -9.35 -11.88 -4.08
C THR A 22 -8.80 -12.11 -5.50
N PRO A 23 -9.64 -12.56 -6.45
CA PRO A 23 -9.39 -12.32 -7.87
C PRO A 23 -9.27 -10.82 -8.17
N ASP A 24 -8.91 -10.48 -9.44
CA ASP A 24 -8.93 -9.10 -9.89
C ASP A 24 -10.36 -8.54 -9.86
N ILE A 25 -10.52 -7.36 -9.27
CA ILE A 25 -11.78 -6.63 -9.17
C ILE A 25 -11.63 -5.37 -10.02
N ARG A 26 -12.58 -5.13 -10.94
CA ARG A 26 -12.63 -3.91 -11.76
C ARG A 26 -13.47 -2.85 -11.07
N ILE A 27 -13.03 -1.61 -11.20
CA ILE A 27 -13.77 -0.44 -10.75
C ILE A 27 -13.63 0.68 -11.78
N SER A 28 -14.77 1.24 -12.18
CA SER A 28 -14.78 2.38 -13.10
C SER A 28 -14.44 3.65 -12.32
N SER A 29 -13.52 4.44 -12.85
CA SER A 29 -13.18 5.76 -12.30
C SER A 29 -13.78 6.86 -13.15
N VAL A 30 -14.64 7.67 -12.54
CA VAL A 30 -15.16 8.88 -13.19
C VAL A 30 -14.05 9.90 -13.39
N ALA A 31 -13.15 10.03 -12.44
CA ALA A 31 -12.06 11.00 -12.48
C ALA A 31 -11.01 10.67 -13.55
N MET A 32 -10.71 9.38 -13.75
CA MET A 32 -9.72 8.92 -14.74
C MET A 32 -10.34 8.67 -16.11
N GLY A 33 -11.66 8.42 -16.17
CA GLY A 33 -12.39 8.12 -17.42
C GLY A 33 -12.15 6.71 -17.96
N TYR A 34 -11.61 5.78 -17.13
CA TYR A 34 -11.37 4.39 -17.50
C TYR A 34 -11.47 3.46 -16.29
N ASP A 35 -11.53 2.17 -16.57
CA ASP A 35 -11.53 1.14 -15.53
C ASP A 35 -10.12 0.88 -15.00
N ILE A 36 -10.05 0.72 -13.68
CA ILE A 36 -8.85 0.31 -12.96
C ILE A 36 -9.14 -1.04 -12.29
N GLN A 37 -8.13 -1.88 -12.08
CA GLN A 37 -8.30 -3.14 -11.37
C GLN A 37 -7.46 -3.18 -10.11
N TYR A 38 -7.96 -3.94 -9.13
CA TYR A 38 -7.28 -4.14 -7.86
C TYR A 38 -7.59 -5.52 -7.28
N ARG A 39 -6.78 -5.94 -6.31
CA ARG A 39 -7.02 -7.15 -5.50
C ARG A 39 -6.97 -6.78 -4.04
N VAL A 40 -7.67 -7.55 -3.20
CA VAL A 40 -7.71 -7.31 -1.75
C VAL A 40 -7.22 -8.56 -1.02
N TYR A 41 -6.25 -8.37 -0.15
CA TYR A 41 -5.89 -9.35 0.87
C TYR A 41 -6.67 -9.03 2.13
N VAL A 42 -7.36 -10.06 2.65
CA VAL A 42 -8.11 -10.02 3.90
C VAL A 42 -7.49 -11.04 4.85
N PRO A 43 -6.95 -10.63 6.01
CA PRO A 43 -6.41 -11.57 6.99
C PRO A 43 -7.48 -12.50 7.53
N GLU A 44 -7.07 -13.70 7.98
CA GLU A 44 -7.94 -14.64 8.64
C GLU A 44 -8.36 -14.12 10.02
N GLY A 45 -9.61 -14.36 10.41
CA GLY A 45 -10.10 -14.12 11.78
C GLY A 45 -10.46 -12.68 12.10
N ILE A 46 -10.66 -11.81 11.11
CA ILE A 46 -11.27 -10.48 11.33
C ILE A 46 -12.77 -10.69 11.57
N GLU A 47 -13.25 -10.22 12.70
CA GLU A 47 -14.69 -10.20 12.98
C GLU A 47 -15.39 -9.08 12.18
N PRO A 48 -16.67 -9.23 11.80
CA PRO A 48 -17.37 -8.24 10.95
C PRO A 48 -17.48 -6.83 11.54
N ASP A 49 -17.37 -6.70 12.85
CA ASP A 49 -17.43 -5.45 13.62
C ASP A 49 -16.05 -4.94 14.07
N GLU A 50 -14.98 -5.66 13.73
CA GLU A 50 -13.60 -5.26 14.03
C GLU A 50 -13.03 -4.41 12.90
N GLU A 51 -13.10 -3.07 13.00
CA GLU A 51 -12.48 -2.18 12.03
C GLU A 51 -10.95 -2.21 12.13
N VAL A 52 -10.28 -2.68 11.06
CA VAL A 52 -8.82 -2.76 10.97
C VAL A 52 -8.24 -1.70 10.02
N PRO A 53 -6.97 -1.29 10.17
CA PRO A 53 -6.33 -0.39 9.22
C PRO A 53 -6.24 -1.00 7.82
N VAL A 54 -6.11 -0.14 6.82
CA VAL A 54 -5.96 -0.53 5.42
C VAL A 54 -4.72 0.10 4.79
N ILE A 55 -3.98 -0.71 4.03
CA ILE A 55 -2.85 -0.24 3.21
C ILE A 55 -3.18 -0.38 1.73
N PHE A 56 -3.04 0.71 1.00
CA PHE A 56 -3.14 0.74 -0.45
C PHE A 56 -1.74 0.61 -1.05
N ILE A 57 -1.57 -0.29 -1.99
CA ILE A 57 -0.25 -0.63 -2.55
C ILE A 57 -0.30 -0.43 -4.06
N THR A 58 0.44 0.53 -4.56
CA THR A 58 0.63 0.74 -6.00
C THR A 58 1.55 -0.33 -6.58
N ASP A 59 1.52 -0.54 -7.91
CA ASP A 59 2.23 -1.66 -8.55
C ASP A 59 1.83 -3.03 -7.94
N GLY A 60 0.56 -3.18 -7.57
CA GLY A 60 0.02 -4.30 -6.80
C GLY A 60 0.45 -5.68 -7.26
N PRO A 61 0.38 -6.04 -8.55
CA PRO A 61 0.82 -7.34 -9.05
C PRO A 61 2.30 -7.65 -8.75
N MET A 62 3.17 -6.64 -8.75
CA MET A 62 4.59 -6.82 -8.42
C MET A 62 4.80 -7.08 -6.92
N TYR A 63 4.07 -6.38 -6.05
CA TYR A 63 4.10 -6.62 -4.62
C TYR A 63 3.52 -8.00 -4.24
N ILE A 64 2.50 -8.47 -4.96
CA ILE A 64 1.97 -9.84 -4.78
C ILE A 64 3.02 -10.87 -5.20
N GLN A 65 3.55 -10.76 -6.43
CA GLN A 65 4.39 -11.80 -7.03
C GLN A 65 5.82 -11.78 -6.50
N ARG A 66 6.49 -10.62 -6.49
CA ARG A 66 7.90 -10.48 -6.11
C ARG A 66 8.06 -10.12 -4.63
N GLY A 67 7.19 -9.28 -4.11
CA GLY A 67 7.16 -8.89 -2.70
C GLY A 67 6.60 -9.98 -1.80
N GLN A 68 5.72 -10.84 -2.32
CA GLN A 68 5.01 -11.87 -1.55
C GLN A 68 4.30 -11.30 -0.32
N VAL A 69 3.70 -10.12 -0.47
CA VAL A 69 3.14 -9.34 0.63
C VAL A 69 2.07 -10.10 1.41
N ALA A 70 1.19 -10.86 0.75
CA ALA A 70 0.20 -11.67 1.45
C ALA A 70 0.85 -12.67 2.42
N THR A 71 1.90 -13.37 1.98
CA THR A 71 2.67 -14.29 2.85
C THR A 71 3.38 -13.58 3.99
N VAL A 72 3.87 -12.37 3.74
CA VAL A 72 4.50 -11.53 4.79
C VAL A 72 3.47 -11.14 5.84
N LEU A 73 2.29 -10.69 5.42
CA LEU A 73 1.19 -10.31 6.31
C LEU A 73 0.74 -11.50 7.16
N ASP A 74 0.46 -12.67 6.55
CA ASP A 74 0.11 -13.90 7.27
C ASP A 74 1.12 -14.22 8.37
N ARG A 75 2.40 -14.14 8.04
CA ARG A 75 3.49 -14.44 8.97
C ARG A 75 3.58 -13.44 10.12
N LEU A 76 3.47 -12.15 9.83
CA LEU A 76 3.60 -11.09 10.83
C LEU A 76 2.40 -11.07 11.77
N ILE A 77 1.17 -11.21 11.24
CA ILE A 77 -0.08 -11.28 12.02
C ILE A 77 -0.08 -12.53 12.92
N LYS A 78 0.23 -13.71 12.36
CA LYS A 78 0.31 -14.96 13.12
C LYS A 78 1.33 -14.89 14.26
N ARG A 79 2.43 -14.17 14.06
CA ARG A 79 3.47 -13.95 15.09
C ARG A 79 3.13 -12.81 16.05
N LYS A 80 1.98 -12.17 15.90
CA LYS A 80 1.56 -10.99 16.68
C LYS A 80 2.58 -9.84 16.63
N LYS A 81 3.34 -9.71 15.53
CA LYS A 81 4.25 -8.59 15.30
C LYS A 81 3.55 -7.35 14.77
N ILE A 82 2.37 -7.54 14.20
CA ILE A 82 1.47 -6.48 13.74
C ILE A 82 0.02 -6.86 14.07
N GLN A 83 -0.83 -5.85 14.20
CA GLN A 83 -2.29 -6.04 14.20
C GLN A 83 -2.77 -6.53 12.82
N PRO A 84 -3.97 -7.11 12.71
CA PRO A 84 -4.59 -7.38 11.41
C PRO A 84 -4.65 -6.11 10.56
N VAL A 85 -4.37 -6.24 9.26
CA VAL A 85 -4.43 -5.15 8.28
C VAL A 85 -4.92 -5.67 6.93
N ILE A 86 -5.86 -4.98 6.31
CA ILE A 86 -6.33 -5.27 4.95
C ILE A 86 -5.38 -4.57 3.96
N ALA A 87 -4.98 -5.29 2.89
CA ALA A 87 -4.12 -4.72 1.86
C ALA A 87 -4.83 -4.70 0.50
N VAL A 88 -4.86 -3.52 -0.13
CA VAL A 88 -5.48 -3.26 -1.45
C VAL A 88 -4.37 -3.06 -2.46
N PHE A 89 -4.23 -3.99 -3.40
CA PHE A 89 -3.19 -4.01 -4.43
C PHE A 89 -3.75 -3.40 -5.71
N VAL A 90 -3.40 -2.17 -6.02
CA VAL A 90 -3.89 -1.44 -7.20
C VAL A 90 -2.95 -1.68 -8.38
N ASP A 91 -3.52 -2.02 -9.53
CA ASP A 91 -2.79 -2.28 -10.77
C ASP A 91 -2.98 -1.11 -11.74
N SER A 92 -1.89 -0.48 -12.14
CA SER A 92 -1.86 0.64 -13.08
C SER A 92 -1.94 0.21 -14.56
N ARG A 93 -2.08 -1.09 -14.84
CA ARG A 93 -2.23 -1.59 -16.20
C ARG A 93 -3.71 -1.54 -16.63
N ASN A 94 -3.92 -1.33 -17.93
CA ASN A 94 -5.26 -1.43 -18.50
C ASN A 94 -5.84 -2.85 -18.27
N PRO A 95 -7.02 -2.99 -17.61
CA PRO A 95 -7.62 -4.32 -17.40
C PRO A 95 -7.99 -5.07 -18.68
N ASP A 96 -8.12 -4.38 -19.82
CA ASP A 96 -8.44 -4.98 -21.12
C ASP A 96 -7.19 -5.29 -21.96
N ASP A 97 -6.06 -4.64 -21.63
CA ASP A 97 -4.75 -4.87 -22.25
C ASP A 97 -3.61 -4.71 -21.23
N LEU A 98 -3.21 -5.78 -20.58
CA LEU A 98 -2.18 -5.77 -19.53
C LEU A 98 -0.77 -5.35 -20.03
N PHE A 99 -0.56 -5.15 -21.34
CA PHE A 99 0.66 -4.57 -21.87
C PHE A 99 0.63 -3.04 -21.85
N GLU A 100 -0.57 -2.42 -21.83
CA GLU A 100 -0.74 -0.98 -21.63
C GLU A 100 -0.56 -0.65 -20.14
N ASN A 101 0.57 -0.01 -19.82
CA ASN A 101 0.89 0.40 -18.45
C ASN A 101 0.75 1.92 -18.31
N ARG A 102 -0.24 2.35 -17.52
CA ARG A 102 -0.61 3.76 -17.29
C ARG A 102 0.15 4.40 -16.13
N ARG A 103 1.10 3.70 -15.56
CA ARG A 103 1.87 4.06 -14.37
C ARG A 103 2.46 5.48 -14.39
N ASN A 104 2.97 5.93 -15.53
CA ASN A 104 3.54 7.27 -15.65
C ASN A 104 2.46 8.36 -15.61
N ASP A 105 1.30 8.09 -16.22
CA ASP A 105 0.18 9.03 -16.22
C ASP A 105 -0.48 9.12 -14.83
N GLU A 106 -0.51 8.02 -14.10
CA GLU A 106 -1.13 7.92 -12.78
C GLU A 106 -0.26 8.45 -11.64
N PHE A 107 1.06 8.20 -11.67
CA PHE A 107 1.91 8.33 -10.47
C PHE A 107 2.62 9.68 -10.31
N PHE A 108 2.61 10.56 -11.32
CA PHE A 108 3.37 11.82 -11.26
C PHE A 108 2.53 12.96 -10.66
N CYS A 109 2.14 12.82 -9.40
CA CYS A 109 1.28 13.76 -8.67
C CYS A 109 -0.05 14.04 -9.40
N ASN A 110 -0.62 13.03 -10.04
CA ASN A 110 -1.86 13.16 -10.77
C ASN A 110 -3.04 13.30 -9.78
N LYS A 111 -3.63 14.50 -9.75
CA LYS A 111 -4.78 14.79 -8.88
C LYS A 111 -6.05 14.00 -9.23
N TYR A 112 -6.19 13.57 -10.48
CA TYR A 112 -7.32 12.74 -10.89
C TYR A 112 -7.15 11.30 -10.40
N TYR A 113 -5.90 10.81 -10.33
CA TYR A 113 -5.61 9.53 -9.72
C TYR A 113 -5.83 9.55 -8.20
N LEU A 114 -5.48 10.64 -7.52
CA LEU A 114 -5.88 10.84 -6.12
C LEU A 114 -7.39 10.89 -5.95
N ALA A 115 -8.10 11.60 -6.85
CA ALA A 115 -9.57 11.66 -6.84
C ALA A 115 -10.23 10.28 -7.03
N PHE A 116 -9.64 9.41 -7.87
CA PHE A 116 -10.05 8.00 -7.98
C PHE A 116 -9.98 7.27 -6.63
N TYR A 117 -8.88 7.43 -5.88
CA TYR A 117 -8.79 6.82 -4.54
C TYR A 117 -9.90 7.36 -3.62
N ILE A 118 -10.07 8.68 -3.57
CA ILE A 118 -10.99 9.33 -2.62
C ILE A 118 -12.46 9.05 -2.96
N HIS A 119 -12.84 9.07 -4.22
CA HIS A 119 -14.24 9.06 -4.62
C HIS A 119 -14.74 7.70 -5.13
N ASP A 120 -13.84 6.83 -5.60
CA ASP A 120 -14.23 5.55 -6.18
C ASP A 120 -13.71 4.38 -5.33
N LEU A 121 -12.39 4.26 -5.13
CA LEU A 121 -11.77 3.07 -4.52
C LEU A 121 -12.02 2.98 -3.01
N ILE A 122 -11.72 4.02 -2.23
CA ILE A 122 -11.87 4.01 -0.77
C ILE A 122 -13.33 3.73 -0.38
N PRO A 123 -14.35 4.40 -0.95
CA PRO A 123 -15.74 4.08 -0.66
C PRO A 123 -16.14 2.64 -1.00
N ALA A 124 -15.59 2.07 -2.07
CA ALA A 124 -15.84 0.68 -2.43
C ALA A 124 -15.23 -0.30 -1.41
N ILE A 125 -14.02 -0.01 -0.93
CA ILE A 125 -13.35 -0.82 0.11
C ILE A 125 -14.09 -0.71 1.44
N GLU A 126 -14.47 0.49 1.88
CA GLU A 126 -15.20 0.73 3.13
C GLU A 126 -16.60 0.11 3.16
N LYS A 127 -17.20 -0.06 1.98
CA LYS A 127 -18.48 -0.76 1.84
C LYS A 127 -18.34 -2.27 1.93
N ALA A 128 -17.22 -2.81 1.43
CA ALA A 128 -17.03 -4.25 1.27
C ALA A 128 -16.28 -4.91 2.44
N TYR A 129 -15.50 -4.13 3.19
CA TYR A 129 -14.59 -4.65 4.23
C TYR A 129 -14.65 -3.80 5.50
N PRO A 130 -14.41 -4.40 6.69
CA PRO A 130 -14.41 -3.69 7.97
C PRO A 130 -13.08 -2.93 8.15
N VAL A 131 -12.96 -1.79 7.51
CA VAL A 131 -11.76 -0.95 7.56
C VAL A 131 -12.00 0.35 8.31
N GLN A 132 -10.98 0.83 9.03
CA GLN A 132 -11.00 2.15 9.68
C GLN A 132 -11.19 3.27 8.65
N ARG A 133 -12.14 4.17 8.92
CA ARG A 133 -12.58 5.22 7.99
C ARG A 133 -11.92 6.57 8.22
N THR A 134 -10.80 6.58 8.93
CA THR A 134 -10.02 7.80 9.21
C THR A 134 -8.72 7.82 8.41
N SER A 135 -8.08 8.98 8.29
CA SER A 135 -6.78 9.10 7.63
C SER A 135 -5.70 8.28 8.35
N GLU A 136 -5.78 8.18 9.69
CA GLU A 136 -4.85 7.41 10.54
C GLU A 136 -4.92 5.90 10.22
N GLY A 137 -6.10 5.42 9.84
CA GLY A 137 -6.32 4.05 9.41
C GLY A 137 -5.82 3.73 7.99
N ARG A 138 -5.38 4.74 7.21
CA ARG A 138 -5.00 4.55 5.80
C ARG A 138 -3.54 4.86 5.54
N THR A 139 -2.85 3.87 4.97
CA THR A 139 -1.46 4.00 4.49
C THR A 139 -1.41 3.78 2.99
N ILE A 140 -0.52 4.49 2.28
CA ILE A 140 -0.18 4.19 0.89
C ILE A 140 1.29 3.78 0.77
N LEU A 141 1.53 2.69 0.02
CA LEU A 141 2.87 2.12 -0.22
C LEU A 141 3.16 2.07 -1.72
N GLY A 142 4.36 2.47 -2.10
CA GLY A 142 4.84 2.29 -3.46
C GLY A 142 6.35 2.19 -3.57
N LEU A 143 6.82 1.66 -4.69
CA LEU A 143 8.24 1.58 -5.06
C LEU A 143 8.55 2.47 -6.26
N SER A 144 9.76 3.04 -6.34
CA SER A 144 10.19 3.82 -7.50
C SER A 144 9.23 4.98 -7.81
N PHE A 145 8.57 4.98 -8.99
CA PHE A 145 7.49 5.93 -9.29
C PHE A 145 6.25 5.74 -8.41
N GLY A 146 5.95 4.52 -7.95
CA GLY A 146 4.92 4.31 -6.93
C GLY A 146 5.27 4.95 -5.60
N GLY A 147 6.56 4.98 -5.24
CA GLY A 147 7.07 5.74 -4.09
C GLY A 147 6.95 7.26 -4.28
N LEU A 148 7.18 7.76 -5.50
CA LEU A 148 6.86 9.14 -5.88
C LEU A 148 5.36 9.43 -5.70
N ASN A 149 4.49 8.54 -6.20
CA ASN A 149 3.05 8.68 -6.02
C ASN A 149 2.65 8.75 -4.54
N ALA A 150 3.24 7.88 -3.70
CA ALA A 150 2.98 7.92 -2.26
C ALA A 150 3.40 9.26 -1.65
N ALA A 151 4.55 9.81 -2.03
CA ALA A 151 4.97 11.15 -1.62
C ALA A 151 4.00 12.25 -2.11
N CYS A 152 3.51 12.16 -3.36
CA CYS A 152 2.50 13.08 -3.89
C CYS A 152 1.21 13.05 -3.06
N PHE A 153 0.74 11.85 -2.71
CA PHE A 153 -0.47 11.68 -1.89
C PHE A 153 -0.28 12.23 -0.47
N GLY A 154 0.94 12.15 0.09
CA GLY A 154 1.29 12.81 1.35
C GLY A 154 1.18 14.34 1.32
N LEU A 155 1.35 14.98 0.16
CA LEU A 155 1.15 16.43 0.02
C LEU A 155 -0.29 16.79 -0.32
N LEU A 156 -0.90 16.07 -1.27
CA LEU A 156 -2.17 16.44 -1.88
C LEU A 156 -3.39 15.80 -1.18
N GLY A 157 -3.20 14.68 -0.49
CA GLY A 157 -4.25 13.87 0.14
C GLY A 157 -3.94 13.49 1.59
N TYR A 158 -3.24 14.33 2.33
CA TYR A 158 -2.86 14.10 3.74
C TYR A 158 -4.05 13.98 4.70
N ASP A 159 -5.19 14.51 4.33
CA ASP A 159 -6.46 14.34 5.03
C ASP A 159 -7.14 12.98 4.75
N THR A 160 -6.64 12.26 3.75
CA THR A 160 -7.10 10.93 3.37
C THR A 160 -6.11 9.85 3.82
N PHE A 161 -4.81 10.12 3.71
CA PHE A 161 -3.72 9.20 4.06
C PHE A 161 -2.76 9.85 5.06
N SER A 162 -2.65 9.31 6.26
CA SER A 162 -1.62 9.73 7.20
C SER A 162 -0.34 8.89 7.12
N GLY A 163 -0.44 7.64 6.66
CA GLY A 163 0.70 6.74 6.46
C GLY A 163 1.24 6.78 5.04
N ILE A 164 2.55 7.10 4.88
CA ILE A 164 3.23 7.19 3.58
C ILE A 164 4.46 6.29 3.59
N ALA A 165 4.45 5.24 2.78
CA ALA A 165 5.55 4.29 2.66
C ALA A 165 6.18 4.32 1.26
N MET A 166 7.49 4.51 1.20
CA MET A 166 8.21 4.75 -0.03
C MET A 166 9.46 3.86 -0.13
N HIS A 167 9.46 2.93 -1.07
CA HIS A 167 10.65 2.16 -1.43
C HIS A 167 11.37 2.84 -2.60
N SER A 168 12.56 3.41 -2.35
CA SER A 168 13.42 4.05 -3.36
C SER A 168 12.66 5.02 -4.29
N PRO A 169 11.91 6.01 -3.76
CA PRO A 169 11.11 6.90 -4.60
C PRO A 169 11.97 7.59 -5.67
N ALA A 170 11.46 7.59 -6.90
CA ALA A 170 12.09 8.22 -8.06
C ALA A 170 11.46 9.59 -8.29
N ASN A 171 11.91 10.61 -7.56
CA ASN A 171 11.26 11.93 -7.50
C ASN A 171 11.55 12.85 -8.70
N HIS A 172 12.48 12.47 -9.60
CA HIS A 172 12.93 13.31 -10.71
C HIS A 172 11.86 13.72 -11.73
N PRO A 173 10.72 12.99 -11.94
CA PRO A 173 9.67 13.46 -12.85
C PRO A 173 8.86 14.66 -12.31
N VAL A 174 8.96 14.97 -11.01
CA VAL A 174 8.18 16.03 -10.34
C VAL A 174 9.12 16.96 -9.59
N ASP A 175 9.67 17.94 -10.31
CA ASP A 175 10.73 18.85 -9.82
C ASP A 175 10.34 19.62 -8.55
N ASN A 176 9.06 19.98 -8.40
CA ASN A 176 8.56 20.76 -7.27
C ASN A 176 8.16 19.91 -6.05
N LEU A 177 8.26 18.59 -6.09
CA LEU A 177 7.85 17.72 -4.96
C LEU A 177 8.68 17.98 -3.71
N LEU A 178 10.01 17.88 -3.80
CA LEU A 178 10.89 18.12 -2.66
C LEU A 178 10.82 19.57 -2.16
N PRO A 179 10.84 20.59 -3.04
CA PRO A 179 10.58 21.97 -2.65
C PRO A 179 9.25 22.18 -1.91
N ALA A 180 8.18 21.46 -2.29
CA ALA A 180 6.90 21.55 -1.60
C ALA A 180 7.00 20.99 -0.17
N TYR A 181 7.62 19.82 0.03
CA TYR A 181 7.88 19.29 1.37
C TYR A 181 8.77 20.22 2.22
N GLU A 182 9.72 20.92 1.61
CA GLU A 182 10.62 21.84 2.29
C GLU A 182 9.92 23.13 2.71
N ASN A 183 9.12 23.74 1.84
CA ASN A 183 8.60 25.10 2.00
C ASN A 183 7.17 25.18 2.52
N GLU A 184 6.32 24.17 2.25
CA GLU A 184 4.95 24.16 2.71
C GLU A 184 4.83 23.77 4.20
N PRO A 185 3.71 24.07 4.87
CA PRO A 185 3.47 23.61 6.23
C PRO A 185 3.56 22.08 6.36
N ARG A 186 4.13 21.60 7.47
CA ARG A 186 4.20 20.16 7.77
C ARG A 186 2.80 19.57 7.86
N ARG A 187 2.58 18.45 7.16
CA ARG A 187 1.35 17.65 7.23
C ARG A 187 1.43 16.62 8.38
N PRO A 188 0.30 16.15 8.93
CA PRO A 188 0.28 15.12 9.98
C PRO A 188 0.56 13.73 9.40
N LEU A 189 1.78 13.48 8.93
CA LEU A 189 2.17 12.25 8.26
C LEU A 189 3.14 11.44 9.11
N LYS A 190 2.97 10.11 9.07
CA LYS A 190 3.93 9.09 9.49
C LYS A 190 4.58 8.51 8.23
N ILE A 191 5.91 8.55 8.13
CA ILE A 191 6.62 8.31 6.87
C ILE A 191 7.62 7.18 7.00
N PHE A 192 7.54 6.19 6.11
CA PHE A 192 8.61 5.23 5.87
C PHE A 192 9.31 5.55 4.55
N LEU A 193 10.63 5.71 4.59
CA LEU A 193 11.45 5.99 3.42
C LEU A 193 12.63 5.01 3.37
N SER A 194 12.78 4.31 2.24
CA SER A 194 13.99 3.52 2.02
C SER A 194 14.69 3.89 0.73
N THR A 195 15.97 3.57 0.65
CA THR A 195 16.77 3.65 -0.58
C THR A 195 17.88 2.62 -0.55
N GLY A 196 18.36 2.26 -1.71
CA GLY A 196 19.56 1.41 -1.85
C GLY A 196 20.84 2.21 -2.13
N SER A 197 21.98 1.53 -2.22
CA SER A 197 23.27 2.07 -2.66
C SER A 197 24.23 0.90 -2.95
N PRO A 198 24.90 0.86 -4.10
CA PRO A 198 24.86 1.79 -5.24
C PRO A 198 23.69 1.54 -6.19
N ASN A 199 23.63 2.31 -7.30
CA ASN A 199 22.68 2.11 -8.40
C ASN A 199 21.19 2.23 -7.99
N ASP A 200 20.89 3.20 -7.12
CA ASP A 200 19.54 3.60 -6.72
C ASP A 200 19.43 5.13 -6.70
N ASN A 201 18.27 5.66 -6.41
CA ASN A 201 18.00 7.12 -6.26
C ASN A 201 18.62 7.70 -4.97
N THR A 202 19.77 7.20 -4.55
CA THR A 202 20.37 7.42 -3.22
C THR A 202 20.55 8.90 -2.88
N ALA A 203 21.14 9.69 -3.80
CA ALA A 203 21.41 11.10 -3.54
C ALA A 203 20.11 11.91 -3.34
N ALA A 204 19.12 11.69 -4.19
CA ALA A 204 17.80 12.34 -4.09
C ALA A 204 17.08 11.94 -2.80
N ASN A 205 17.10 10.65 -2.44
CA ASN A 205 16.42 10.15 -1.25
C ASN A 205 17.12 10.55 0.06
N ARG A 206 18.44 10.70 0.06
CA ARG A 206 19.16 11.32 1.17
C ARG A 206 18.81 12.81 1.34
N LYS A 207 18.63 13.54 0.23
CA LYS A 207 18.14 14.92 0.28
C LYS A 207 16.70 14.96 0.84
N PHE A 208 15.82 14.10 0.34
CA PHE A 208 14.43 14.02 0.82
C PHE A 208 14.37 13.68 2.31
N ARG A 209 15.15 12.68 2.77
CA ARG A 209 15.28 12.37 4.19
C ARG A 209 15.63 13.60 5.03
N ARG A 210 16.64 14.41 4.62
CA ARG A 210 17.03 15.61 5.37
C ARG A 210 15.88 16.60 5.48
N ILE A 211 15.20 16.89 4.37
CA ILE A 211 14.02 17.76 4.35
C ILE A 211 12.98 17.27 5.35
N LEU A 212 12.62 15.98 5.31
CA LEU A 212 11.63 15.40 6.21
C LEU A 212 12.05 15.49 7.70
N GLN A 213 13.32 15.25 8.00
CA GLN A 213 13.88 15.38 9.34
C GLN A 213 13.87 16.81 9.85
N GLU A 214 14.31 17.77 9.04
CA GLU A 214 14.34 19.21 9.38
C GLU A 214 12.92 19.77 9.60
N LYS A 215 11.93 19.24 8.87
CA LYS A 215 10.50 19.56 9.05
C LYS A 215 9.87 18.85 10.28
N GLY A 216 10.59 17.95 10.94
CA GLY A 216 10.11 17.23 12.12
C GLY A 216 9.02 16.20 11.83
N TYR A 217 9.03 15.56 10.64
CA TYR A 217 8.13 14.44 10.37
C TYR A 217 8.48 13.22 11.22
N GLU A 218 7.46 12.51 11.71
CA GLU A 218 7.64 11.17 12.24
C GLU A 218 8.06 10.24 11.11
N MET A 219 9.29 9.69 11.17
CA MET A 219 9.79 8.91 10.06
C MET A 219 10.76 7.80 10.44
N LYS A 220 10.70 6.68 9.72
CA LYS A 220 11.73 5.64 9.67
C LYS A 220 12.46 5.70 8.34
N TYR A 221 13.80 5.72 8.37
CA TYR A 221 14.63 5.69 7.17
C TYR A 221 15.56 4.50 7.19
N ILE A 222 15.58 3.73 6.09
CA ILE A 222 16.49 2.60 5.91
C ILE A 222 17.25 2.77 4.59
N GLN A 223 18.58 2.62 4.66
CA GLN A 223 19.42 2.53 3.47
C GLN A 223 20.10 1.16 3.44
N THR A 224 19.90 0.44 2.32
CA THR A 224 20.52 -0.88 2.09
C THR A 224 21.79 -0.76 1.24
N ARG A 225 22.48 -1.89 1.07
CA ARG A 225 23.64 -2.03 0.15
C ARG A 225 23.23 -2.62 -1.20
N GLU A 226 21.96 -2.53 -1.56
CA GLU A 226 21.36 -3.07 -2.78
C GLU A 226 21.01 -1.94 -3.76
N GLY A 227 20.86 -2.27 -5.05
CA GLY A 227 20.45 -1.32 -6.08
C GLY A 227 18.94 -1.10 -6.14
N HIS A 228 18.48 -0.45 -7.24
CA HIS A 228 17.07 -0.17 -7.52
C HIS A 228 16.32 -1.44 -7.99
N ASN A 229 16.10 -2.38 -7.10
CA ASN A 229 15.54 -3.71 -7.44
C ASN A 229 14.91 -4.41 -6.23
N TRP A 230 14.33 -5.58 -6.46
CA TRP A 230 13.64 -6.37 -5.43
C TRP A 230 14.55 -6.98 -4.36
N ALA A 231 15.85 -7.10 -4.57
CA ALA A 231 16.79 -7.48 -3.51
C ALA A 231 16.86 -6.40 -2.43
N ASN A 232 16.67 -5.12 -2.84
CA ASN A 232 16.53 -3.99 -1.92
C ASN A 232 15.16 -3.98 -1.21
N TRP A 233 14.07 -4.03 -2.00
CA TRP A 233 12.73 -3.72 -1.48
C TRP A 233 12.08 -4.86 -0.69
N ARG A 234 12.25 -6.11 -1.15
CA ARG A 234 11.59 -7.27 -0.54
C ARG A 234 11.91 -7.47 0.94
N PRO A 235 13.16 -7.41 1.41
CA PRO A 235 13.47 -7.55 2.83
C PRO A 235 12.88 -6.45 3.70
N LEU A 236 12.61 -5.26 3.13
CA LEU A 236 12.09 -4.10 3.85
C LEU A 236 10.57 -4.09 3.98
N ILE A 237 9.85 -5.02 3.37
CA ILE A 237 8.39 -5.13 3.48
C ILE A 237 7.98 -5.38 4.95
N ASP A 238 8.71 -6.23 5.65
CA ASP A 238 8.51 -6.46 7.09
C ASP A 238 8.63 -5.16 7.89
N ASP A 239 9.68 -4.39 7.61
CA ASP A 239 9.95 -3.11 8.29
C ASP A 239 8.82 -2.10 8.07
N VAL A 240 8.23 -2.04 6.85
CA VAL A 240 7.08 -1.19 6.56
C VAL A 240 5.89 -1.59 7.43
N PHE A 241 5.52 -2.86 7.44
CA PHE A 241 4.35 -3.32 8.20
C PHE A 241 4.54 -3.19 9.72
N VAL A 242 5.71 -3.53 10.23
CA VAL A 242 6.02 -3.36 11.67
C VAL A 242 6.01 -1.87 12.05
N TYR A 243 6.52 -0.99 11.20
CA TYR A 243 6.53 0.44 11.49
C TYR A 243 5.13 1.05 11.57
N PHE A 244 4.20 0.66 10.69
CA PHE A 244 2.85 1.23 10.69
C PHE A 244 1.88 0.50 11.62
N TYR A 245 2.03 -0.82 11.80
CA TYR A 245 1.01 -1.69 12.41
C TYR A 245 1.53 -2.54 13.58
N GLY A 246 2.82 -2.42 13.94
CA GLY A 246 3.40 -3.07 15.11
C GLY A 246 2.90 -2.45 16.42
N ASP A 247 3.00 -3.21 17.51
CA ASP A 247 2.68 -2.70 18.84
C ASP A 247 3.77 -1.67 19.24
N PRO A 248 3.39 -0.44 19.62
CA PRO A 248 4.35 0.57 20.07
C PRO A 248 5.17 0.17 21.30
N THR A 249 4.73 -0.85 22.03
CA THR A 249 5.41 -1.34 23.24
C THR A 249 6.50 -2.39 22.95
N ASP A 250 6.65 -2.84 21.70
CA ASP A 250 7.64 -3.84 21.27
C ASP A 250 8.99 -3.21 20.79
N GLU A 251 9.17 -1.86 20.92
CA GLU A 251 10.41 -1.14 20.57
C GLU A 251 11.40 -1.05 21.75
#